data_9757a8dddd12bd99fbf3f66211aa0319
#
_entry.id   9757a8dddd12bd99fbf3f66211aa0319
#
_cell.length_a   1.000
_cell.length_b   1.000
_cell.length_c   1.000
_cell.angle_alpha   90.00
_cell.angle_beta   90.00
_cell.angle_gamma   90.00
#
_symmetry.space_group_name_H-M   'P 1'
#
loop_
_entity.id
_entity.type
_entity.pdbx_description
1 polymer ?
#
loop_
_entity_poly.entity_id
_entity_poly.type
_entity_poly.pdbx_seq_one_letter_code
_entity_poly.pdbx_strand_id
1 'polypeptide(L)'
;MIGWRSLALVGSFLPVAAYADWTISERHDFSSNALNVSEVRVANGAASAEVQLVYCSADKVRFQVVPNIDGRISGVREAVNRVQGIAGINGGYFQSDLEPDGLLISDGAIVHPIAHAKLLSGVFLQRDGRPELKRVQELAGTKRLEEAIQCGPFLVDNRRAAPGLNRDRVAARTFVFTCPSEIWGVGICRSGTLAELSRILIGPKLIPGHPIIRALNFDGGSSTALYVPLQNRELISEERQIVGNYLVLRAVEGS
;
A
#
# COMPACT_ATOMS: atom_id res chain seq x y z
N MET A 1 29.61 -30.01 -60.54
CA MET A 1 28.92 -30.55 -59.34
C MET A 1 29.33 -29.71 -58.16
N ILE A 2 28.49 -28.77 -57.75
CA ILE A 2 28.72 -27.85 -56.65
C ILE A 2 27.84 -28.31 -55.49
N GLY A 3 28.50 -28.81 -54.43
CA GLY A 3 27.82 -29.32 -53.25
C GLY A 3 27.44 -28.16 -52.28
N TRP A 4 26.17 -27.99 -52.01
CA TRP A 4 25.68 -27.07 -50.95
C TRP A 4 25.83 -27.74 -49.58
N ARG A 5 26.60 -27.12 -48.72
CA ARG A 5 26.63 -27.45 -47.28
C ARG A 5 25.58 -26.64 -46.55
N SER A 6 24.57 -27.33 -46.05
CA SER A 6 23.55 -26.75 -45.16
C SER A 6 24.19 -26.49 -43.78
N LEU A 7 24.26 -25.24 -43.35
CA LEU A 7 24.57 -24.88 -41.98
C LEU A 7 23.28 -24.95 -41.14
N ALA A 8 23.23 -25.92 -40.26
CA ALA A 8 22.16 -25.96 -39.25
C ALA A 8 22.50 -25.01 -38.11
N LEU A 9 21.72 -23.93 -37.97
CA LEU A 9 21.77 -23.06 -36.80
C LEU A 9 21.08 -23.78 -35.63
N VAL A 10 21.84 -24.27 -34.68
CA VAL A 10 21.31 -24.76 -33.40
C VAL A 10 21.10 -23.55 -32.51
N GLY A 11 19.87 -23.03 -32.50
CA GLY A 11 19.44 -22.02 -31.56
C GLY A 11 19.35 -22.61 -30.15
N SER A 12 20.30 -22.27 -29.27
CA SER A 12 20.23 -22.58 -27.84
C SER A 12 19.12 -21.73 -27.20
N PHE A 13 17.95 -22.31 -27.03
CA PHE A 13 16.93 -21.75 -26.13
C PHE A 13 17.47 -21.88 -24.70
N LEU A 14 17.95 -20.77 -24.14
CA LEU A 14 18.12 -20.67 -22.69
C LEU A 14 16.73 -20.73 -22.06
N PRO A 15 16.48 -21.62 -21.08
CA PRO A 15 15.19 -21.64 -20.39
C PRO A 15 15.03 -20.30 -19.67
N VAL A 16 13.99 -19.56 -20.04
CA VAL A 16 13.51 -18.44 -19.21
C VAL A 16 13.16 -19.09 -17.87
N ALA A 17 13.93 -18.77 -16.84
CA ALA A 17 13.63 -19.23 -15.49
C ALA A 17 12.18 -18.80 -15.19
N ALA A 18 11.26 -19.76 -15.16
CA ALA A 18 9.92 -19.52 -14.69
C ALA A 18 10.07 -19.14 -13.21
N TYR A 19 9.95 -17.85 -12.92
CA TYR A 19 9.84 -17.41 -11.53
C TYR A 19 8.60 -18.10 -10.97
N ALA A 20 8.78 -18.98 -9.98
CA ALA A 20 7.68 -19.58 -9.28
C ALA A 20 6.76 -18.45 -8.76
N ASP A 21 5.46 -18.61 -8.93
CA ASP A 21 4.50 -17.62 -8.46
C ASP A 21 4.38 -17.66 -6.94
N TRP A 22 4.13 -16.51 -6.33
CA TRP A 22 3.79 -16.45 -4.91
C TRP A 22 2.45 -17.16 -4.67
N THR A 23 2.39 -17.98 -3.64
CA THR A 23 1.18 -18.70 -3.21
C THR A 23 0.89 -18.45 -1.75
N ILE A 24 -0.38 -18.51 -1.37
CA ILE A 24 -0.78 -18.43 0.04
C ILE A 24 -0.46 -19.75 0.70
N SER A 25 0.38 -19.74 1.72
CA SER A 25 0.71 -20.90 2.55
C SER A 25 -0.10 -20.95 3.85
N GLU A 26 -0.52 -19.80 4.37
CA GLU A 26 -1.33 -19.69 5.58
C GLU A 26 -2.19 -18.43 5.49
N ARG A 27 -3.41 -18.48 6.07
CA ARG A 27 -4.34 -17.37 6.09
C ARG A 27 -5.25 -17.41 7.31
N HIS A 28 -5.38 -16.26 7.96
CA HIS A 28 -6.33 -16.01 9.04
C HIS A 28 -7.16 -14.78 8.70
N ASP A 29 -8.48 -14.96 8.62
CA ASP A 29 -9.42 -13.87 8.29
C ASP A 29 -10.26 -13.53 9.50
N PHE A 30 -10.47 -12.23 9.69
CA PHE A 30 -11.31 -11.67 10.75
C PHE A 30 -12.21 -10.59 10.15
N SER A 31 -13.34 -10.33 10.78
CA SER A 31 -14.20 -9.20 10.46
C SER A 31 -14.49 -8.42 11.72
N SER A 32 -14.43 -7.12 11.65
CA SER A 32 -14.77 -6.21 12.75
C SER A 32 -15.38 -4.94 12.20
N ASN A 33 -16.55 -4.55 12.72
CA ASN A 33 -17.29 -3.39 12.24
C ASN A 33 -17.50 -3.46 10.71
N ALA A 34 -17.08 -2.42 9.98
CA ALA A 34 -17.16 -2.35 8.52
C ALA A 34 -15.92 -2.97 7.82
N LEU A 35 -14.99 -3.58 8.56
CA LEU A 35 -13.70 -4.02 8.06
C LEU A 35 -13.60 -5.54 7.93
N ASN A 36 -12.88 -5.99 6.90
CA ASN A 36 -12.29 -7.31 6.80
C ASN A 36 -10.79 -7.19 7.05
N VAL A 37 -10.25 -8.11 7.81
CA VAL A 37 -8.82 -8.17 8.18
C VAL A 37 -8.28 -9.53 7.80
N SER A 38 -7.15 -9.57 7.11
CA SER A 38 -6.47 -10.82 6.74
C SER A 38 -5.01 -10.78 7.15
N GLU A 39 -4.57 -11.80 7.87
CA GLU A 39 -3.15 -12.09 8.10
C GLU A 39 -2.78 -13.25 7.17
N VAL A 40 -1.87 -13.01 6.24
CA VAL A 40 -1.55 -13.95 5.16
C VAL A 40 -0.06 -14.19 5.13
N ARG A 41 0.34 -15.47 5.18
CA ARG A 41 1.70 -15.87 4.82
C ARG A 41 1.71 -16.34 3.38
N VAL A 42 2.63 -15.79 2.60
CA VAL A 42 2.86 -16.18 1.21
C VAL A 42 4.23 -16.77 1.04
N ALA A 43 4.37 -17.71 0.11
CA ALA A 43 5.63 -18.40 -0.17
C ALA A 43 5.91 -18.46 -1.67
N ASN A 44 7.21 -18.46 -2.00
CA ASN A 44 7.73 -18.67 -3.35
C ASN A 44 9.06 -19.44 -3.22
N GLY A 45 9.01 -20.75 -3.39
CA GLY A 45 10.16 -21.62 -3.10
C GLY A 45 10.58 -21.50 -1.63
N ALA A 46 11.83 -21.13 -1.38
CA ALA A 46 12.36 -20.93 -0.04
C ALA A 46 12.04 -19.53 0.55
N ALA A 47 11.57 -18.58 -0.27
CA ALA A 47 11.19 -17.25 0.19
C ALA A 47 9.79 -17.25 0.79
N SER A 48 9.60 -16.47 1.86
CA SER A 48 8.28 -16.25 2.47
C SER A 48 8.12 -14.79 2.91
N ALA A 49 6.88 -14.31 2.94
CA ALA A 49 6.55 -12.99 3.45
C ALA A 49 5.22 -13.04 4.22
N GLU A 50 5.11 -12.19 5.24
CA GLU A 50 3.88 -11.99 6.00
C GLU A 50 3.24 -10.68 5.58
N VAL A 51 1.96 -10.73 5.22
CA VAL A 51 1.17 -9.59 4.76
C VAL A 51 -0.06 -9.47 5.64
N GLN A 52 -0.26 -8.29 6.20
CA GLN A 52 -1.48 -7.96 6.94
C GLN A 52 -2.28 -6.97 6.11
N LEU A 53 -3.56 -7.23 5.94
CA LEU A 53 -4.47 -6.47 5.08
C LEU A 53 -5.71 -6.07 5.87
N VAL A 54 -6.14 -4.83 5.68
CA VAL A 54 -7.43 -4.31 6.14
C VAL A 54 -8.15 -3.78 4.92
N TYR A 55 -9.36 -4.26 4.66
CA TYR A 55 -10.11 -3.84 3.49
C TYR A 55 -11.62 -3.79 3.75
N CYS A 56 -12.30 -2.98 2.97
CA CYS A 56 -13.72 -2.68 3.14
C CYS A 56 -14.33 -2.14 1.84
N SER A 57 -15.64 -2.01 1.81
CA SER A 57 -16.31 -1.22 0.79
C SER A 57 -16.17 0.28 1.10
N ALA A 58 -15.92 1.10 0.07
CA ALA A 58 -15.66 2.54 0.21
C ALA A 58 -16.85 3.33 0.80
N ASP A 59 -18.06 2.83 0.66
CA ASP A 59 -19.26 3.45 1.24
C ASP A 59 -19.36 3.32 2.77
N LYS A 60 -18.62 2.36 3.34
CA LYS A 60 -18.64 2.06 4.78
C LYS A 60 -17.59 2.81 5.59
N VAL A 61 -16.62 3.43 4.92
CA VAL A 61 -15.52 4.11 5.58
C VAL A 61 -15.23 5.47 4.98
N ARG A 62 -14.60 6.32 5.81
CA ARG A 62 -13.90 7.54 5.38
C ARG A 62 -12.45 7.40 5.78
N PHE A 63 -11.58 7.80 4.88
CA PHE A 63 -10.18 7.93 5.19
C PHE A 63 -9.90 9.33 5.74
N GLN A 64 -9.07 9.42 6.74
CA GLN A 64 -8.63 10.68 7.33
C GLN A 64 -7.11 10.70 7.44
N VAL A 65 -6.50 11.76 6.97
CA VAL A 65 -5.08 12.03 7.17
C VAL A 65 -4.90 12.68 8.53
N VAL A 66 -3.98 12.15 9.33
CA VAL A 66 -3.64 12.68 10.65
C VAL A 66 -2.20 13.17 10.62
N PRO A 67 -1.95 14.48 10.46
CA PRO A 67 -0.61 15.07 10.51
C PRO A 67 -0.01 14.92 11.91
N ASN A 68 1.30 14.70 11.97
CA ASN A 68 2.08 14.63 13.21
C ASN A 68 3.38 15.45 13.09
N ILE A 69 3.29 16.63 12.49
CA ILE A 69 4.43 17.51 12.22
C ILE A 69 5.06 18.08 13.52
N ASP A 70 4.33 18.07 14.62
CA ASP A 70 4.81 18.49 15.95
C ASP A 70 5.31 17.31 16.82
N GLY A 71 5.27 16.08 16.30
CA GLY A 71 5.74 14.87 16.97
C GLY A 71 4.97 14.46 18.23
N ARG A 72 3.76 14.99 18.44
CA ARG A 72 2.97 14.73 19.65
C ARG A 72 2.19 13.42 19.62
N ILE A 73 2.06 12.79 18.49
CA ILE A 73 1.42 11.47 18.36
C ILE A 73 2.52 10.43 18.48
N SER A 74 2.43 9.61 19.52
CA SER A 74 3.46 8.62 19.87
C SER A 74 3.45 7.39 18.99
N GLY A 75 2.35 7.11 18.27
CA GLY A 75 2.24 5.95 17.38
C GLY A 75 0.86 5.80 16.74
N VAL A 76 0.77 4.81 15.83
CA VAL A 76 -0.43 4.55 15.02
C VAL A 76 -1.68 4.31 15.88
N ARG A 77 -1.55 3.66 17.03
CA ARG A 77 -2.67 3.45 17.98
C ARG A 77 -3.24 4.79 18.46
N GLU A 78 -2.37 5.71 18.87
CA GLU A 78 -2.80 7.03 19.32
C GLU A 78 -3.43 7.82 18.18
N ALA A 79 -2.85 7.76 16.96
CA ALA A 79 -3.41 8.43 15.79
C ALA A 79 -4.84 7.96 15.50
N VAL A 80 -5.07 6.64 15.53
CA VAL A 80 -6.40 6.04 15.34
C VAL A 80 -7.38 6.47 16.42
N ASN A 81 -6.98 6.37 17.69
CA ASN A 81 -7.84 6.72 18.82
C ASN A 81 -8.22 8.21 18.82
N ARG A 82 -7.28 9.10 18.44
CA ARG A 82 -7.48 10.56 18.43
C ARG A 82 -8.61 11.02 17.51
N VAL A 83 -8.85 10.28 16.42
CA VAL A 83 -9.92 10.57 15.46
C VAL A 83 -11.05 9.54 15.48
N GLN A 84 -11.13 8.71 16.53
CA GLN A 84 -12.13 7.65 16.67
C GLN A 84 -12.14 6.69 15.47
N GLY A 85 -10.95 6.36 14.98
CA GLY A 85 -10.74 5.47 13.85
C GLY A 85 -11.01 4.01 14.20
N ILE A 86 -11.25 3.21 13.16
CA ILE A 86 -11.43 1.75 13.26
C ILE A 86 -10.25 0.95 12.71
N ALA A 87 -9.32 1.61 12.06
CA ALA A 87 -8.00 1.11 11.66
C ALA A 87 -7.09 2.26 11.25
N GLY A 88 -5.78 2.04 11.21
CA GLY A 88 -4.85 3.01 10.67
C GLY A 88 -3.48 2.43 10.34
N ILE A 89 -2.76 3.16 9.50
CA ILE A 89 -1.38 2.88 9.10
C ILE A 89 -0.56 4.16 9.19
N ASN A 90 0.78 4.04 9.18
CA ASN A 90 1.63 5.19 8.92
C ASN A 90 1.38 5.74 7.50
N GLY A 91 1.70 7.00 7.29
CA GLY A 91 1.46 7.69 6.03
C GLY A 91 2.66 7.77 5.08
N GLY A 92 2.82 8.94 4.44
CA GLY A 92 3.85 9.22 3.45
C GLY A 92 5.22 9.52 4.05
N TYR A 93 6.20 9.73 3.16
CA TYR A 93 7.56 10.10 3.53
C TYR A 93 7.63 11.47 4.21
N PHE A 94 8.63 11.65 5.07
CA PHE A 94 8.86 12.86 5.85
C PHE A 94 10.35 13.05 6.14
N GLN A 95 10.72 14.28 6.46
CA GLN A 95 12.06 14.69 6.85
C GLN A 95 12.33 14.41 8.35
N SER A 96 13.56 14.61 8.78
CA SER A 96 13.96 14.40 10.19
C SER A 96 13.25 15.30 11.20
N ASP A 97 12.71 16.42 10.75
CA ASP A 97 11.87 17.36 11.51
C ASP A 97 10.37 17.07 11.41
N LEU A 98 10.00 15.91 10.81
CA LEU A 98 8.64 15.42 10.57
C LEU A 98 7.86 16.17 9.49
N GLU A 99 8.47 17.13 8.79
CA GLU A 99 7.86 17.78 7.63
C GLU A 99 7.62 16.75 6.51
N PRO A 100 6.44 16.74 5.86
CA PRO A 100 6.16 15.81 4.76
C PRO A 100 7.04 16.09 3.53
N ASP A 101 7.50 15.04 2.84
CA ASP A 101 8.25 15.17 1.59
C ASP A 101 7.38 15.56 0.38
N GLY A 102 6.08 15.34 0.46
CA GLY A 102 5.14 15.56 -0.64
C GLY A 102 3.81 16.12 -0.17
N LEU A 103 2.85 16.23 -1.11
CA LEU A 103 1.52 16.74 -0.80
C LEU A 103 0.92 16.02 0.40
N LEU A 104 0.52 16.81 1.38
CA LEU A 104 -0.28 16.37 2.52
C LEU A 104 -1.46 17.33 2.67
N ILE A 105 -2.68 16.76 2.62
CA ILE A 105 -3.93 17.48 2.89
C ILE A 105 -4.68 16.73 3.99
N SER A 106 -5.16 17.47 4.97
CA SER A 106 -5.98 16.96 6.06
C SER A 106 -7.17 17.89 6.27
N ASP A 107 -8.37 17.34 6.30
CA ASP A 107 -9.64 18.08 6.45
C ASP A 107 -9.76 19.28 5.48
N GLY A 108 -9.32 19.10 4.23
CA GLY A 108 -9.31 20.12 3.19
C GLY A 108 -8.21 21.19 3.29
N ALA A 109 -7.43 21.18 4.36
CA ALA A 109 -6.32 22.10 4.56
C ALA A 109 -5.02 21.52 3.97
N ILE A 110 -4.29 22.32 3.17
CA ILE A 110 -2.97 21.94 2.66
C ILE A 110 -1.96 22.09 3.80
N VAL A 111 -1.46 20.96 4.31
CA VAL A 111 -0.39 20.91 5.31
C VAL A 111 0.96 21.06 4.63
N HIS A 112 1.16 20.40 3.50
CA HIS A 112 2.38 20.51 2.69
C HIS A 112 2.01 20.47 1.19
N PRO A 113 2.66 21.30 0.34
CA PRO A 113 2.36 21.36 -1.09
C PRO A 113 2.85 20.13 -1.85
N ILE A 114 2.38 20.00 -3.11
CA ILE A 114 2.84 18.95 -4.01
C ILE A 114 4.34 19.08 -4.31
N ALA A 115 5.06 17.97 -4.27
CA ALA A 115 6.46 17.90 -4.63
C ALA A 115 6.68 17.13 -5.94
N HIS A 116 7.71 17.52 -6.68
CA HIS A 116 8.10 16.90 -7.95
C HIS A 116 9.37 16.08 -7.77
N ALA A 117 9.20 14.81 -7.35
CA ALA A 117 10.30 13.87 -7.22
C ALA A 117 9.91 12.51 -7.81
N LYS A 118 10.88 11.80 -8.37
CA LYS A 118 10.66 10.50 -9.04
C LYS A 118 10.02 9.47 -8.10
N LEU A 119 10.39 9.49 -6.83
CA LEU A 119 9.87 8.58 -5.82
C LEU A 119 8.41 8.91 -5.47
N LEU A 120 8.05 10.19 -5.44
CA LEU A 120 6.71 10.69 -5.09
C LEU A 120 5.77 10.64 -6.30
N SER A 121 5.59 9.46 -6.89
CA SER A 121 4.95 9.29 -8.20
C SER A 121 3.42 9.14 -8.13
N GLY A 122 2.85 8.96 -6.94
CA GLY A 122 1.43 8.74 -6.74
C GLY A 122 0.85 9.56 -5.60
N VAL A 123 -0.47 9.65 -5.58
CA VAL A 123 -1.23 10.30 -4.53
C VAL A 123 -2.42 9.41 -4.18
N PHE A 124 -2.56 9.08 -2.89
CA PHE A 124 -3.83 8.72 -2.31
C PHE A 124 -4.59 10.02 -2.04
N LEU A 125 -5.85 10.08 -2.39
CA LEU A 125 -6.71 11.22 -2.09
C LEU A 125 -8.14 10.79 -1.78
N GLN A 126 -8.87 11.64 -1.05
CA GLN A 126 -10.31 11.52 -0.87
C GLN A 126 -10.97 12.83 -1.30
N ARG A 127 -12.07 12.70 -2.03
CA ARG A 127 -12.87 13.80 -2.54
C ARG A 127 -14.35 13.40 -2.57
N ASP A 128 -15.23 14.29 -2.10
CA ASP A 128 -16.67 14.02 -1.99
C ASP A 128 -16.93 12.68 -1.27
N GLY A 129 -16.11 12.40 -0.24
CA GLY A 129 -16.13 11.17 0.54
C GLY A 129 -15.65 9.90 -0.19
N ARG A 130 -15.13 10.00 -1.42
CA ARG A 130 -14.65 8.87 -2.23
C ARG A 130 -13.14 8.84 -2.30
N PRO A 131 -12.50 7.70 -1.97
CA PRO A 131 -11.06 7.55 -2.12
C PRO A 131 -10.67 7.33 -3.59
N GLU A 132 -9.50 7.83 -3.97
CA GLU A 132 -8.89 7.66 -5.29
C GLU A 132 -7.38 7.41 -5.16
N LEU A 133 -6.81 6.59 -6.05
CA LEU A 133 -5.36 6.48 -6.26
C LEU A 133 -5.03 7.07 -7.63
N LYS A 134 -4.23 8.13 -7.65
CA LYS A 134 -3.82 8.83 -8.88
C LYS A 134 -2.31 8.90 -9.01
N ARG A 135 -1.83 8.86 -10.25
CA ARG A 135 -0.47 9.35 -10.53
C ARG A 135 -0.44 10.87 -10.39
N VAL A 136 0.71 11.43 -10.06
CA VAL A 136 0.86 12.89 -9.95
C VAL A 136 0.39 13.60 -11.23
N GLN A 137 0.67 13.02 -12.41
CA GLN A 137 0.24 13.58 -13.69
C GLN A 137 -1.29 13.55 -13.90
N GLU A 138 -2.00 12.66 -13.20
CA GLU A 138 -3.47 12.53 -13.25
C GLU A 138 -4.19 13.52 -12.32
N LEU A 139 -3.44 14.34 -11.54
CA LEU A 139 -4.02 15.33 -10.63
C LEU A 139 -4.47 16.61 -11.31
N ALA A 140 -4.08 16.85 -12.57
CA ALA A 140 -4.41 18.08 -13.28
C ALA A 140 -5.93 18.32 -13.27
N GLY A 141 -6.35 19.50 -12.77
CA GLY A 141 -7.77 19.86 -12.66
C GLY A 141 -8.52 19.25 -11.47
N THR A 142 -7.90 18.41 -10.65
CA THR A 142 -8.52 17.87 -9.44
C THR A 142 -8.65 19.00 -8.40
N LYS A 143 -9.88 19.25 -7.93
CA LYS A 143 -10.21 20.29 -6.95
C LYS A 143 -10.94 19.68 -5.75
N ARG A 144 -11.00 20.43 -4.64
CA ARG A 144 -11.74 20.06 -3.41
C ARG A 144 -11.29 18.73 -2.82
N LEU A 145 -9.97 18.58 -2.64
CA LEU A 145 -9.44 17.44 -1.91
C LEU A 145 -9.75 17.59 -0.42
N GLU A 146 -10.35 16.57 0.16
CA GLU A 146 -10.58 16.48 1.61
C GLU A 146 -9.31 15.98 2.29
N GLU A 147 -8.76 14.89 1.75
CA GLU A 147 -7.59 14.22 2.26
C GLU A 147 -6.63 13.92 1.10
N ALA A 148 -5.33 14.04 1.32
CA ALA A 148 -4.33 13.56 0.36
C ALA A 148 -3.00 13.23 1.02
N ILE A 149 -2.36 12.17 0.51
CA ILE A 149 -0.98 11.80 0.83
C ILE A 149 -0.26 11.49 -0.49
N GLN A 150 0.75 12.28 -0.82
CA GLN A 150 1.66 11.98 -1.93
C GLN A 150 2.77 11.05 -1.46
N CYS A 151 2.95 9.95 -2.16
CA CYS A 151 3.97 8.95 -1.85
C CYS A 151 4.36 8.13 -3.09
N GLY A 152 4.96 6.97 -2.90
CA GLY A 152 5.30 6.07 -4.00
C GLY A 152 6.45 5.11 -3.71
N PRO A 153 6.84 4.37 -4.72
CA PRO A 153 6.25 4.30 -6.07
C PRO A 153 4.91 3.54 -6.09
N PHE A 154 4.19 3.60 -7.23
CA PHE A 154 3.14 2.61 -7.48
C PHE A 154 3.75 1.21 -7.45
N LEU A 155 3.09 0.28 -6.79
CA LEU A 155 3.42 -1.15 -6.75
C LEU A 155 2.66 -1.90 -7.85
N VAL A 156 1.39 -1.59 -7.96
CA VAL A 156 0.48 -2.17 -8.95
C VAL A 156 -0.23 -1.04 -9.68
N ASP A 157 -0.30 -1.14 -11.00
CA ASP A 157 -1.09 -0.23 -11.82
C ASP A 157 -1.79 -1.04 -12.90
N ASN A 158 -3.11 -0.87 -13.00
CA ASN A 158 -3.96 -1.62 -13.92
C ASN A 158 -3.74 -3.15 -13.85
N ARG A 159 -3.73 -3.71 -12.63
CA ARG A 159 -3.52 -5.15 -12.33
C ARG A 159 -2.15 -5.70 -12.75
N ARG A 160 -1.18 -4.84 -13.01
CA ARG A 160 0.17 -5.22 -13.41
C ARG A 160 1.18 -4.70 -12.42
N ALA A 161 2.25 -5.46 -12.20
CA ALA A 161 3.39 -4.99 -11.45
C ALA A 161 3.98 -3.74 -12.11
N ALA A 162 4.20 -2.69 -11.34
CA ALA A 162 4.84 -1.48 -11.85
C ALA A 162 6.29 -1.79 -12.29
N PRO A 163 6.76 -1.21 -13.39
CA PRO A 163 8.13 -1.42 -13.85
C PRO A 163 9.15 -0.67 -12.97
N GLY A 164 10.39 -1.15 -12.97
CA GLY A 164 11.53 -0.45 -12.35
C GLY A 164 11.53 -0.42 -10.83
N LEU A 165 10.76 -1.29 -10.17
CA LEU A 165 10.74 -1.40 -8.72
C LEU A 165 12.07 -1.96 -8.19
N ASN A 166 12.51 -1.45 -7.04
CA ASN A 166 13.73 -1.89 -6.37
C ASN A 166 13.63 -3.38 -5.99
N ARG A 167 14.70 -4.13 -6.26
CA ARG A 167 14.82 -5.58 -6.05
C ARG A 167 15.81 -5.97 -4.96
N ASP A 168 16.54 -5.01 -4.42
CA ASP A 168 17.68 -5.26 -3.56
C ASP A 168 17.40 -4.91 -2.10
N ARG A 169 16.64 -3.84 -1.85
CA ARG A 169 16.36 -3.37 -0.49
C ARG A 169 15.17 -4.13 0.10
N VAL A 170 15.46 -5.11 0.93
CA VAL A 170 14.47 -5.78 1.79
C VAL A 170 14.14 -4.89 2.99
N ALA A 171 12.86 -4.62 3.22
CA ALA A 171 12.37 -3.86 4.37
C ALA A 171 10.89 -4.18 4.63
N ALA A 172 10.39 -3.78 5.79
CA ALA A 172 8.95 -3.71 6.00
C ALA A 172 8.33 -2.65 5.08
N ARG A 173 7.10 -2.87 4.62
CA ARG A 173 6.42 -2.04 3.64
C ARG A 173 5.01 -1.72 4.09
N THR A 174 4.58 -0.50 3.84
CA THR A 174 3.21 -0.04 4.02
C THR A 174 2.63 0.36 2.68
N PHE A 175 1.37 0.06 2.44
CA PHE A 175 0.73 0.35 1.16
C PHE A 175 -0.77 0.55 1.31
N VAL A 176 -1.34 1.30 0.35
CA VAL A 176 -2.78 1.44 0.14
C VAL A 176 -3.13 0.82 -1.21
N PHE A 177 -4.31 0.20 -1.33
CA PHE A 177 -4.72 -0.46 -2.54
C PHE A 177 -6.21 -0.33 -2.81
N THR A 178 -6.60 -0.56 -4.07
CA THR A 178 -7.99 -0.65 -4.51
C THR A 178 -8.22 -1.87 -5.40
N CYS A 179 -9.41 -2.42 -5.29
CA CYS A 179 -9.92 -3.52 -6.10
C CYS A 179 -11.19 -3.08 -6.87
N PRO A 180 -11.76 -3.93 -7.75
CA PRO A 180 -13.08 -3.70 -8.33
C PRO A 180 -14.16 -3.57 -7.26
N SER A 181 -15.33 -3.05 -7.66
CA SER A 181 -16.53 -2.95 -6.80
C SER A 181 -16.30 -2.06 -5.56
N GLU A 182 -15.55 -0.98 -5.74
CA GLU A 182 -15.29 0.02 -4.68
C GLU A 182 -14.66 -0.60 -3.41
N ILE A 183 -13.93 -1.71 -3.53
CA ILE A 183 -13.17 -2.28 -2.43
C ILE A 183 -11.85 -1.54 -2.30
N TRP A 184 -11.60 -1.04 -1.10
CA TRP A 184 -10.40 -0.31 -0.72
C TRP A 184 -9.73 -0.94 0.48
N GLY A 185 -8.43 -0.79 0.56
CA GLY A 185 -7.71 -1.32 1.71
C GLY A 185 -6.33 -0.72 1.90
N VAL A 186 -5.82 -1.01 3.07
CA VAL A 186 -4.45 -0.70 3.51
C VAL A 186 -3.78 -1.98 3.94
N GLY A 187 -2.46 -2.00 3.96
CA GLY A 187 -1.74 -3.17 4.42
C GLY A 187 -0.28 -2.93 4.68
N ILE A 188 0.32 -3.89 5.36
CA ILE A 188 1.76 -3.96 5.55
C ILE A 188 2.29 -5.32 5.09
N CYS A 189 3.54 -5.33 4.63
CA CYS A 189 4.34 -6.53 4.42
C CYS A 189 5.54 -6.45 5.36
N ARG A 190 5.73 -7.44 6.22
CA ARG A 190 6.77 -7.38 7.28
C ARG A 190 8.18 -7.41 6.72
N SER A 191 8.38 -8.02 5.55
CA SER A 191 9.70 -8.12 4.92
C SER A 191 9.54 -8.38 3.43
N GLY A 192 10.20 -7.58 2.60
CA GLY A 192 10.25 -7.77 1.14
C GLY A 192 10.80 -6.56 0.40
N THR A 193 11.26 -6.80 -0.81
CA THR A 193 11.59 -5.74 -1.76
C THR A 193 10.30 -5.16 -2.37
N LEU A 194 10.36 -3.98 -2.96
CA LEU A 194 9.20 -3.42 -3.67
C LEU A 194 8.76 -4.29 -4.85
N ALA A 195 9.71 -4.93 -5.53
CA ALA A 195 9.42 -5.82 -6.65
C ALA A 195 8.74 -7.13 -6.20
N GLU A 196 9.15 -7.70 -5.06
CA GLU A 196 8.49 -8.88 -4.48
C GLU A 196 7.08 -8.53 -4.01
N LEU A 197 6.92 -7.43 -3.24
CA LEU A 197 5.61 -7.00 -2.78
C LEU A 197 4.65 -6.78 -3.95
N SER A 198 5.10 -6.14 -5.03
CA SER A 198 4.29 -5.95 -6.23
C SER A 198 3.79 -7.28 -6.80
N ARG A 199 4.65 -8.32 -6.86
CA ARG A 199 4.27 -9.66 -7.33
C ARG A 199 3.33 -10.37 -6.37
N ILE A 200 3.55 -10.22 -5.06
CA ILE A 200 2.66 -10.72 -4.02
C ILE A 200 1.26 -10.12 -4.19
N LEU A 201 1.17 -8.82 -4.46
CA LEU A 201 -0.12 -8.12 -4.58
C LEU A 201 -0.93 -8.53 -5.82
N ILE A 202 -0.28 -8.97 -6.91
CA ILE A 202 -0.96 -9.39 -8.15
C ILE A 202 -1.10 -10.91 -8.33
N GLY A 203 -0.26 -11.71 -7.67
CA GLY A 203 -0.17 -13.16 -7.87
C GLY A 203 -1.23 -13.93 -7.08
N PRO A 204 -1.07 -14.12 -5.77
CA PRO A 204 -2.03 -14.83 -4.95
C PRO A 204 -3.32 -14.02 -4.79
N LYS A 205 -4.43 -14.73 -4.59
CA LYS A 205 -5.75 -14.09 -4.37
C LYS A 205 -5.82 -13.55 -2.92
N LEU A 206 -5.09 -12.46 -2.66
CA LEU A 206 -5.03 -11.85 -1.32
C LEU A 206 -6.39 -11.36 -0.84
N ILE A 207 -7.20 -10.81 -1.73
CA ILE A 207 -8.58 -10.40 -1.45
C ILE A 207 -9.51 -11.37 -2.17
N PRO A 208 -10.30 -12.19 -1.46
CA PRO A 208 -11.19 -13.17 -2.07
C PRO A 208 -12.15 -12.54 -3.09
N GLY A 209 -12.11 -13.01 -4.33
CA GLY A 209 -12.98 -12.51 -5.41
C GLY A 209 -12.60 -11.15 -6.01
N HIS A 210 -11.62 -10.44 -5.45
CA HIS A 210 -11.29 -9.07 -5.86
C HIS A 210 -9.78 -8.92 -6.15
N PRO A 211 -9.35 -8.91 -7.43
CA PRO A 211 -7.95 -8.64 -7.76
C PRO A 211 -7.59 -7.18 -7.46
N ILE A 212 -6.39 -6.94 -6.96
CA ILE A 212 -5.89 -5.58 -6.75
C ILE A 212 -5.67 -4.89 -8.11
N ILE A 213 -6.29 -3.72 -8.29
CA ILE A 213 -6.19 -2.91 -9.53
C ILE A 213 -5.03 -1.94 -9.46
N ARG A 214 -4.95 -1.19 -8.35
CA ARG A 214 -3.86 -0.25 -8.06
C ARG A 214 -3.37 -0.45 -6.63
N ALA A 215 -2.07 -0.26 -6.41
CA ALA A 215 -1.48 -0.20 -5.09
C ALA A 215 -0.35 0.83 -5.09
N LEU A 216 -0.33 1.67 -4.06
CA LEU A 216 0.66 2.72 -3.85
C LEU A 216 1.45 2.42 -2.59
N ASN A 217 2.79 2.42 -2.69
CA ASN A 217 3.67 2.28 -1.54
C ASN A 217 3.66 3.56 -0.71
N PHE A 218 3.55 3.41 0.59
CA PHE A 218 3.74 4.43 1.60
C PHE A 218 5.12 4.28 2.25
N ASP A 219 5.42 5.08 3.27
CA ASP A 219 6.71 4.96 3.95
C ASP A 219 6.83 3.59 4.63
N GLY A 220 8.04 3.07 4.64
CA GLY A 220 8.32 1.72 5.07
C GLY A 220 9.47 1.64 6.08
N GLY A 221 9.99 0.43 6.28
CA GLY A 221 11.11 0.20 7.20
C GLY A 221 10.70 0.46 8.67
N SER A 222 11.40 1.38 9.33
CA SER A 222 11.13 1.76 10.73
C SER A 222 9.80 2.49 10.92
N SER A 223 9.25 3.08 9.86
CA SER A 223 7.98 3.80 9.88
C SER A 223 6.76 2.86 9.73
N THR A 224 6.95 1.61 9.26
CA THR A 224 5.84 0.70 8.99
C THR A 224 5.01 0.44 10.23
N ALA A 225 3.72 0.77 10.15
CA ALA A 225 2.76 0.59 11.24
C ALA A 225 1.38 0.20 10.73
N LEU A 226 0.68 -0.58 11.53
CA LEU A 226 -0.73 -0.95 11.33
C LEU A 226 -1.39 -1.12 12.70
N TYR A 227 -2.58 -0.58 12.88
CA TYR A 227 -3.39 -0.81 14.07
C TYR A 227 -4.85 -1.04 13.69
N VAL A 228 -5.46 -2.08 14.28
CA VAL A 228 -6.88 -2.41 14.16
C VAL A 228 -7.40 -2.84 15.54
N PRO A 229 -8.28 -2.08 16.19
CA PRO A 229 -8.98 -2.53 17.39
C PRO A 229 -10.02 -3.59 16.99
N LEU A 230 -9.82 -4.83 17.45
CA LEU A 230 -10.79 -5.93 17.30
C LEU A 230 -11.52 -6.14 18.63
N GLN A 231 -12.71 -6.76 18.61
CA GLN A 231 -13.55 -6.90 19.82
C GLN A 231 -12.84 -7.49 21.04
N ASN A 232 -12.00 -8.52 20.83
CA ASN A 232 -11.32 -9.25 21.92
C ASN A 232 -9.80 -9.22 21.83
N ARG A 233 -9.24 -8.51 20.87
CA ARG A 233 -7.78 -8.36 20.65
C ARG A 233 -7.49 -7.13 19.83
N GLU A 234 -6.23 -6.82 19.71
CA GLU A 234 -5.75 -5.81 18.76
C GLU A 234 -4.88 -6.50 17.72
N LEU A 235 -4.98 -6.10 16.47
CA LEU A 235 -3.94 -6.34 15.48
C LEU A 235 -3.06 -5.11 15.45
N ILE A 236 -1.81 -5.25 15.85
CA ILE A 236 -0.88 -4.13 15.90
C ILE A 236 0.50 -4.51 15.37
N SER A 237 1.05 -3.65 14.56
CA SER A 237 2.46 -3.53 14.20
C SER A 237 2.85 -2.11 14.46
N GLU A 238 3.67 -1.88 15.46
CA GLU A 238 4.09 -0.54 15.83
C GLU A 238 5.30 -0.11 14.99
N GLU A 239 5.34 1.17 14.63
CA GLU A 239 6.52 1.81 14.09
C GLU A 239 7.65 1.85 15.13
N ARG A 240 8.90 1.94 14.67
CA ARG A 240 10.09 2.00 15.53
C ARG A 240 10.68 3.40 15.63
N GLN A 241 9.96 4.40 15.14
CA GLN A 241 10.29 5.83 15.20
C GLN A 241 9.01 6.65 15.12
N ILE A 242 9.05 7.89 15.58
CA ILE A 242 7.95 8.83 15.36
C ILE A 242 7.83 9.09 13.86
N VAL A 243 6.62 9.10 13.32
CA VAL A 243 6.34 9.36 11.90
C VAL A 243 5.57 10.66 11.73
N GLY A 244 5.76 11.32 10.58
CA GLY A 244 5.21 12.65 10.32
C GLY A 244 3.71 12.68 10.02
N ASN A 245 3.10 11.56 9.64
CA ASN A 245 1.66 11.50 9.36
C ASN A 245 1.13 10.06 9.34
N TYR A 246 -0.20 9.92 9.47
CA TYR A 246 -0.92 8.65 9.44
C TYR A 246 -2.10 8.72 8.48
N LEU A 247 -2.54 7.56 7.99
CA LEU A 247 -3.80 7.37 7.29
C LEU A 247 -4.72 6.50 8.15
N VAL A 248 -5.85 7.05 8.55
CA VAL A 248 -6.81 6.41 9.45
C VAL A 248 -8.12 6.13 8.71
N LEU A 249 -8.72 4.97 8.96
CA LEU A 249 -10.04 4.59 8.49
C LEU A 249 -11.05 4.85 9.61
N ARG A 250 -12.13 5.57 9.29
CA ARG A 250 -13.26 5.84 10.19
C ARG A 250 -14.52 5.21 9.63
N ALA A 251 -15.37 4.66 10.48
CA ALA A 251 -16.66 4.17 10.06
C ALA A 251 -17.55 5.35 9.60
N VAL A 252 -18.34 5.13 8.55
CA VAL A 252 -19.44 6.04 8.19
C VAL A 252 -20.58 5.82 9.19
N GLU A 253 -21.07 6.89 9.80
CA GLU A 253 -22.20 6.82 10.74
C GLU A 253 -23.45 6.30 10.01
N GLY A 254 -24.08 5.28 10.58
CA GLY A 254 -25.33 4.71 10.06
C GLY A 254 -25.18 3.55 9.06
N SER A 255 -24.01 2.94 8.96
CA SER A 255 -23.79 1.73 8.14
C SER A 255 -23.73 0.44 8.96
#